data_51c51ea06ef5155268db56f55887fa57
#
_entry.id   51c51ea06ef5155268db56f55887fa57
#
_cell.length_a   1.000
_cell.length_b   1.000
_cell.length_c   1.000
_cell.angle_alpha   90.00
_cell.angle_beta   90.00
_cell.angle_gamma   90.00
#
_symmetry.space_group_name_H-M   'P 1'
#
loop_
_entity.id
_entity.type
_entity.pdbx_description
1 polymer ?
#
loop_
_entity_poly.entity_id
_entity_poly.type
_entity_poly.pdbx_seq_one_letter_code
_entity_poly.pdbx_strand_id
1 'polypeptide(L)' 'MDRTEILNKVVELVADTLEVEADKIEESTRFDALGADSFDLLELVTAFEDEFGLTMDDDSLEQIATIGDAVDAIENAQ' A
#
# COMPACT_ATOMS: atom_id res chain seq x y z
N MET A 1 -11.63 -1.72 -10.39
CA MET A 1 -11.31 -2.87 -9.52
C MET A 1 -12.10 -2.76 -8.23
N ASP A 2 -12.55 -3.89 -7.72
CA ASP A 2 -13.21 -3.86 -6.42
C ASP A 2 -12.17 -3.83 -5.29
N ARG A 3 -12.65 -3.59 -4.06
CA ARG A 3 -11.76 -3.44 -2.91
C ARG A 3 -10.93 -4.70 -2.64
N THR A 4 -11.52 -5.87 -2.84
CA THR A 4 -10.82 -7.13 -2.60
C THR A 4 -9.63 -7.29 -3.55
N GLU A 5 -9.82 -6.95 -4.82
CA GLU A 5 -8.74 -7.01 -5.80
C GLU A 5 -7.63 -6.01 -5.47
N ILE A 6 -8.01 -4.78 -5.07
CA ILE A 6 -7.04 -3.77 -4.67
C ILE A 6 -6.25 -4.25 -3.46
N LEU A 7 -6.94 -4.77 -2.46
CA LEU A 7 -6.29 -5.28 -1.25
C LEU A 7 -5.28 -6.39 -1.58
N ASN A 8 -5.67 -7.35 -2.41
CA ASN A 8 -4.80 -8.45 -2.78
C ASN A 8 -3.54 -7.95 -3.49
N LYS A 9 -3.69 -6.98 -4.38
CA LYS A 9 -2.55 -6.40 -5.08
C LYS A 9 -1.64 -5.60 -4.14
N VAL A 10 -2.23 -4.83 -3.24
CA VAL A 10 -1.46 -4.08 -2.23
C VAL A 10 -0.65 -5.03 -1.37
N VAL A 11 -1.27 -6.12 -0.90
CA VAL A 11 -0.58 -7.11 -0.08
C VAL A 11 0.59 -7.74 -0.84
N GLU A 12 0.39 -8.09 -2.10
CA GLU A 12 1.47 -8.65 -2.93
C GLU A 12 2.64 -7.68 -3.07
N LEU A 13 2.34 -6.41 -3.36
CA LEU A 13 3.39 -5.41 -3.56
C LEU A 13 4.14 -5.12 -2.26
N VAL A 14 3.42 -5.06 -1.14
CA VAL A 14 4.03 -4.84 0.17
C VAL A 14 4.92 -6.03 0.54
N ALA A 15 4.43 -7.24 0.34
CA ALA A 15 5.18 -8.45 0.65
C ALA A 15 6.49 -8.51 -0.14
N ASP A 16 6.43 -8.16 -1.42
CA ASP A 16 7.61 -8.14 -2.29
C ASP A 16 8.61 -7.06 -1.87
N THR A 17 8.11 -5.84 -1.67
CA THR A 17 8.98 -4.69 -1.40
C THR A 17 9.65 -4.78 -0.03
N LEU A 18 8.91 -5.21 0.98
CA LEU A 18 9.42 -5.30 2.35
C LEU A 18 9.97 -6.68 2.71
N GLU A 19 9.85 -7.63 1.79
CA GLU A 19 10.33 -9.00 1.99
C GLU A 19 9.69 -9.65 3.22
N VAL A 20 8.37 -9.50 3.33
CA VAL A 20 7.58 -10.12 4.40
C VAL A 20 6.57 -11.08 3.79
N GLU A 21 6.04 -11.97 4.61
CA GLU A 21 5.07 -12.97 4.15
C GLU A 21 3.69 -12.36 3.97
N ALA A 22 3.09 -12.57 2.79
CA ALA A 22 1.80 -11.98 2.44
C ALA A 22 0.69 -12.42 3.39
N ASP A 23 0.71 -13.65 3.87
CA ASP A 23 -0.32 -14.18 4.76
C ASP A 23 -0.28 -13.56 6.17
N LYS A 24 0.75 -12.79 6.49
CA LYS A 24 0.84 -12.04 7.74
C LYS A 24 0.37 -10.60 7.62
N ILE A 25 -0.05 -10.20 6.43
CA ILE A 25 -0.47 -8.83 6.15
C ILE A 25 -2.00 -8.76 6.10
N GLU A 26 -2.57 -7.87 6.90
CA GLU A 26 -4.03 -7.64 6.96
C GLU A 26 -4.32 -6.17 6.74
N GLU A 27 -5.59 -5.82 6.56
CA GLU A 27 -5.98 -4.42 6.40
C GLU A 27 -5.57 -3.55 7.58
N SER A 28 -5.63 -4.09 8.78
CA SER A 28 -5.28 -3.35 10.01
C SER A 28 -3.78 -3.31 10.27
N THR A 29 -2.98 -4.04 9.50
CA THR A 29 -1.53 -4.08 9.69
C THR A 29 -0.93 -2.71 9.39
N ARG A 30 -0.12 -2.20 10.30
CA ARG A 30 0.57 -0.92 10.12
C ARG A 30 1.88 -1.14 9.37
N PHE A 31 2.21 -0.18 8.50
CA PHE A 31 3.47 -0.24 7.75
C PHE A 31 4.68 -0.19 8.68
N ASP A 32 4.62 0.61 9.73
CA ASP A 32 5.72 0.70 10.69
C ASP A 32 5.93 -0.60 11.45
N ALA A 33 4.86 -1.36 11.69
CA ALA A 33 4.95 -2.68 12.30
C ALA A 33 5.66 -3.69 11.39
N LEU A 34 5.65 -3.44 10.08
CA LEU A 34 6.36 -4.27 9.10
C LEU A 34 7.80 -3.82 8.89
N GLY A 35 8.22 -2.79 9.60
CA GLY A 35 9.57 -2.26 9.48
C GLY A 35 9.75 -1.26 8.35
N ALA A 36 8.66 -0.77 7.77
CA ALA A 36 8.72 0.20 6.67
C ALA A 36 9.00 1.60 7.23
N ASP A 37 9.94 2.31 6.61
CA ASP A 37 10.20 3.71 6.92
C ASP A 37 9.62 4.59 5.81
N SER A 38 9.85 5.90 5.88
CA SER A 38 9.32 6.84 4.88
C SER A 38 9.80 6.54 3.47
N PHE A 39 11.03 6.08 3.33
CA PHE A 39 11.60 5.73 2.04
C PHE A 39 10.89 4.51 1.45
N ASP A 40 10.65 3.51 2.28
CA ASP A 40 9.92 2.30 1.86
C ASP A 40 8.50 2.64 1.43
N LEU A 41 7.83 3.54 2.15
CA LEU A 41 6.49 4.00 1.77
C LEU A 41 6.50 4.70 0.42
N LEU A 42 7.52 5.50 0.16
CA LEU A 42 7.65 6.18 -1.13
C LEU A 42 7.81 5.16 -2.27
N GLU A 43 8.62 4.13 -2.07
CA GLU A 43 8.77 3.06 -3.04
C GLU A 43 7.45 2.32 -3.27
N LEU A 44 6.71 2.05 -2.19
CA LEU A 44 5.42 1.37 -2.28
C LEU A 44 4.40 2.20 -3.05
N VAL A 45 4.34 3.50 -2.78
CA VAL A 45 3.41 4.39 -3.49
C VAL A 45 3.74 4.40 -4.98
N THR A 46 5.02 4.47 -5.33
CA THR A 46 5.44 4.41 -6.73
C THR A 46 4.99 3.09 -7.38
N ALA A 47 5.14 1.98 -6.67
CA ALA A 47 4.71 0.68 -7.15
C ALA A 47 3.18 0.64 -7.34
N PHE A 48 2.44 1.22 -6.42
CA PHE A 48 0.98 1.30 -6.53
C PHE A 48 0.56 2.13 -7.74
N GLU A 49 1.22 3.25 -7.96
CA GLU A 49 0.94 4.10 -9.12
C GLU A 49 1.14 3.35 -10.43
N ASP A 50 2.23 2.59 -10.52
CA ASP A 50 2.55 1.78 -11.70
C ASP A 50 1.54 0.65 -11.88
N GLU A 51 1.24 -0.07 -10.80
CA GLU A 51 0.38 -1.26 -10.87
C GLU A 51 -1.06 -0.88 -11.22
N PHE A 52 -1.56 0.20 -10.63
CA PHE A 52 -2.96 0.60 -10.80
C PHE A 52 -3.16 1.70 -11.86
N GLY A 53 -2.09 2.21 -12.42
CA GLY A 53 -2.16 3.23 -13.47
C GLY A 53 -2.77 4.55 -13.00
N LEU A 54 -2.39 5.00 -11.80
CA LEU A 54 -2.93 6.22 -11.21
C LEU A 54 -1.81 7.06 -10.62
N THR A 55 -2.16 8.28 -10.19
CA THR A 55 -1.21 9.20 -9.54
C THR A 55 -1.70 9.48 -8.12
N MET A 56 -0.80 9.35 -7.15
CA MET A 56 -1.09 9.65 -5.75
C MET A 56 -0.25 10.85 -5.34
N ASP A 57 -0.86 11.80 -4.61
CA ASP A 57 -0.13 13.00 -4.19
C ASP A 57 0.56 12.79 -2.84
N ASP A 58 1.38 13.77 -2.45
CA ASP A 58 2.15 13.71 -1.21
C ASP A 58 1.25 13.69 0.04
N ASP A 59 0.10 14.32 -0.03
CA ASP A 59 -0.86 14.33 1.07
C ASP A 59 -1.37 12.92 1.37
N SER A 60 -1.55 12.10 0.34
CA SER A 60 -1.96 10.72 0.49
C SER A 60 -0.94 9.92 1.29
N LEU A 61 0.36 10.17 1.04
CA LEU A 61 1.45 9.50 1.76
C LEU A 61 1.36 9.73 3.26
N GLU A 62 1.08 10.96 3.67
CA GLU A 62 0.99 11.31 5.08
C GLU A 62 -0.17 10.64 5.80
N GLN A 63 -1.20 10.28 5.06
CA GLN A 63 -2.40 9.67 5.62
C GLN A 63 -2.34 8.15 5.65
N ILE A 64 -1.35 7.55 5.00
CA ILE A 64 -1.22 6.10 4.94
C ILE A 64 -0.45 5.61 6.15
N ALA A 65 -1.13 4.94 7.07
CA ALA A 65 -0.53 4.32 8.24
C ALA A 65 -0.69 2.80 8.22
N THR A 66 -1.79 2.31 7.63
CA THR A 66 -2.11 0.87 7.57
C THR A 66 -2.30 0.44 6.12
N ILE A 67 -2.35 -0.87 5.93
CA ILE A 67 -2.64 -1.46 4.62
C ILE A 67 -4.01 -0.97 4.12
N GLY A 68 -5.01 -0.92 5.01
CA GLY A 68 -6.34 -0.43 4.66
C GLY A 68 -6.33 1.03 4.21
N ASP A 69 -5.48 1.85 4.84
CA ASP A 69 -5.33 3.25 4.42
C ASP A 69 -4.82 3.34 2.98
N ALA A 70 -3.86 2.48 2.62
CA ALA A 70 -3.33 2.43 1.26
C ALA A 70 -4.42 2.00 0.27
N VAL A 71 -5.22 1.01 0.64
CA VAL A 71 -6.33 0.55 -0.20
C VAL A 71 -7.34 1.68 -0.40
N ASP A 72 -7.68 2.40 0.67
CA ASP A 72 -8.59 3.55 0.59
C ASP A 72 -8.05 4.63 -0.35
N ALA A 73 -6.77 4.94 -0.25
CA ALA A 73 -6.15 5.96 -1.09
C ALA A 73 -6.19 5.55 -2.56
N ILE A 74 -5.96 4.29 -2.85
CA ILE A 74 -6.02 3.77 -4.22
C ILE A 74 -7.44 3.84 -4.76
N GLU A 75 -8.43 3.42 -3.96
CA GLU A 75 -9.84 3.49 -4.35
C GLU A 75 -10.25 4.92 -4.67
N ASN A 76 -9.81 5.87 -3.85
CA ASN A 76 -10.17 7.28 -4.05
C ASN A 76 -9.47 7.90 -5.26
N ALA A 77 -8.33 7.36 -5.66
CA ALA A 77 -7.56 7.87 -6.80
C ALA A 77 -8.04 7.32 -8.16
N GLN A 78 -8.86 6.29 -8.14
CA GLN A 78 -9.38 5.67 -9.37
C GLN A 78 -10.48 6.49 -10.04
#